data_a9322673edc0a562f05d7c79144e5b2d
#
_entry.id   a9322673edc0a562f05d7c79144e5b2d
#
_cell.length_a   1.000
_cell.length_b   1.000
_cell.length_c   1.000
_cell.angle_alpha   90.00
_cell.angle_beta   90.00
_cell.angle_gamma   90.00
#
_symmetry.space_group_name_H-M   'P 1'
#
loop_
_entity.id
_entity.type
_entity.pdbx_description
1 polymer ?
#
loop_
_entity_poly.entity_id
_entity_poly.type
_entity_poly.pdbx_seq_one_letter_code
_entity_poly.pdbx_strand_id
1 'polypeptide(L)'
;VLRLREAARGERVMRVFINGFGRIGRSVLRAFLQDPGRWPGIEIAGINDIAAPEMCAYLFEYDSVFGPWRGKVALEGGALVVDGRSIPLHRTADLSRLDLAGIDLVMECTGRAETREVAERGLVAGAGRVLISGPSAAADVTVVLGANETALTGQRIVSNASCTTNALAPLARLIHDRWGIVTGSMTTVHCYTGSQPTVDAPAADYPRSRAAALSMVPTTTSAARLLDRVLPQLAGRIVAQAVRVPVASVSCVDFHLLTEARPTVDEVNAAFRAVGGVIGWTDRPLVSTDLRSRPESVIMACPETKATPGGMLRVFGWYDNEWGFSNRMLDMAMRLG
;
A
#
# COMPACT_ATOMS: atom_id res chain seq x y z
N VAL A 1 -26.19 -21.13 -2.12
CA VAL A 1 -26.49 -20.86 -0.71
C VAL A 1 -25.93 -22.02 0.12
N LEU A 2 -25.16 -21.73 1.15
CA LEU A 2 -24.61 -22.62 2.19
C LEU A 2 -23.26 -23.27 1.86
N ARG A 3 -22.23 -22.77 2.47
CA ARG A 3 -21.18 -23.39 3.30
C ARG A 3 -20.02 -22.43 3.47
N LEU A 4 -20.25 -21.36 4.23
CA LEU A 4 -19.22 -20.54 4.86
C LEU A 4 -19.54 -20.45 6.37
N ARG A 5 -19.67 -21.60 7.01
CA ARG A 5 -19.79 -21.73 8.48
C ARG A 5 -19.06 -22.99 8.90
N GLU A 6 -17.73 -22.94 8.83
CA GLU A 6 -16.84 -23.75 9.65
C GLU A 6 -15.48 -23.06 9.70
N ALA A 7 -15.47 -21.78 10.16
CA ALA A 7 -14.30 -21.25 10.83
C ALA A 7 -14.18 -22.00 12.15
N ALA A 8 -13.02 -22.49 12.48
CA ALA A 8 -12.74 -23.20 13.71
C ALA A 8 -13.33 -22.43 14.91
N ARG A 9 -14.10 -23.10 15.73
CA ARG A 9 -14.70 -22.53 16.95
C ARG A 9 -13.60 -21.95 17.83
N GLY A 10 -13.53 -20.60 17.93
CA GLY A 10 -12.69 -19.91 18.90
C GLY A 10 -11.89 -18.72 18.39
N GLU A 11 -11.71 -18.50 17.09
CA GLU A 11 -10.98 -17.31 16.61
C GLU A 11 -11.95 -16.12 16.50
N ARG A 12 -11.63 -15.05 17.25
CA ARG A 12 -12.37 -13.78 17.21
C ARG A 12 -12.17 -13.15 15.83
N VAL A 13 -13.28 -12.87 15.12
CA VAL A 13 -13.27 -12.15 13.84
C VAL A 13 -12.93 -10.68 14.11
N MET A 14 -11.92 -10.15 13.45
CA MET A 14 -11.54 -8.74 13.47
C MET A 14 -12.51 -7.92 12.65
N ARG A 15 -13.22 -6.99 13.28
CA ARG A 15 -14.14 -6.07 12.63
C ARG A 15 -13.39 -4.82 12.16
N VAL A 16 -13.30 -4.65 10.84
CA VAL A 16 -12.55 -3.57 10.17
C VAL A 16 -13.52 -2.55 9.60
N PHE A 17 -13.26 -1.28 9.85
CA PHE A 17 -14.00 -0.14 9.30
C PHE A 17 -13.09 0.66 8.35
N ILE A 18 -13.55 0.94 7.13
CA ILE A 18 -12.79 1.70 6.13
C ILE A 18 -13.24 3.18 6.19
N ASN A 19 -12.34 4.07 6.58
CA ASN A 19 -12.56 5.52 6.55
C ASN A 19 -11.86 6.15 5.34
N GLY A 20 -12.62 6.69 4.40
CA GLY A 20 -12.16 7.16 3.11
C GLY A 20 -12.29 6.08 2.02
N PHE A 21 -13.26 6.26 1.12
CA PHE A 21 -13.55 5.32 0.04
C PHE A 21 -12.99 5.82 -1.30
N GLY A 22 -11.81 6.44 -1.24
CA GLY A 22 -10.98 6.83 -2.39
C GLY A 22 -10.35 5.62 -3.10
N ARG A 23 -9.25 5.84 -3.84
CA ARG A 23 -8.57 4.74 -4.56
C ARG A 23 -8.19 3.58 -3.63
N ILE A 24 -7.52 3.88 -2.50
CA ILE A 24 -7.04 2.83 -1.58
C ILE A 24 -8.21 2.14 -0.87
N GLY A 25 -9.17 2.87 -0.30
CA GLY A 25 -10.31 2.25 0.38
C GLY A 25 -11.11 1.32 -0.53
N ARG A 26 -11.37 1.74 -1.79
CA ARG A 26 -12.03 0.87 -2.79
C ARG A 26 -11.19 -0.34 -3.17
N SER A 27 -9.88 -0.15 -3.35
CA SER A 27 -8.96 -1.26 -3.68
C SER A 27 -8.83 -2.26 -2.53
N VAL A 28 -8.83 -1.81 -1.27
CA VAL A 28 -8.88 -2.68 -0.09
C VAL A 28 -10.15 -3.53 -0.11
N LEU A 29 -11.32 -2.91 -0.30
CA LEU A 29 -12.57 -3.65 -0.36
C LEU A 29 -12.61 -4.63 -1.53
N ARG A 30 -12.16 -4.21 -2.74
CA ARG A 30 -12.09 -5.09 -3.91
C ARG A 30 -11.15 -6.29 -3.67
N ALA A 31 -9.96 -6.07 -3.12
CA ALA A 31 -9.02 -7.13 -2.81
C ALA A 31 -9.61 -8.14 -1.82
N PHE A 32 -10.24 -7.64 -0.75
CA PHE A 32 -10.92 -8.49 0.23
C PHE A 32 -12.07 -9.31 -0.37
N LEU A 33 -12.93 -8.69 -1.18
CA LEU A 33 -14.08 -9.38 -1.76
C LEU A 33 -13.72 -10.36 -2.87
N GLN A 34 -12.60 -10.15 -3.59
CA GLN A 34 -12.12 -11.07 -4.61
C GLN A 34 -11.55 -12.36 -4.01
N ASP A 35 -10.91 -12.29 -2.87
CA ASP A 35 -10.33 -13.46 -2.19
C ASP A 35 -10.43 -13.33 -0.66
N PRO A 36 -11.65 -13.44 -0.10
CA PRO A 36 -11.83 -13.31 1.35
C PRO A 36 -11.17 -14.46 2.13
N GLY A 37 -10.91 -15.60 1.48
CA GLY A 37 -10.21 -16.73 2.07
C GLY A 37 -8.75 -16.45 2.40
N ARG A 38 -8.15 -15.45 1.78
CA ARG A 38 -6.80 -15.00 2.09
C ARG A 38 -6.70 -14.29 3.46
N TRP A 39 -7.80 -13.72 3.94
CA TRP A 39 -7.85 -13.02 5.23
C TRP A 39 -9.02 -13.55 6.09
N PRO A 40 -8.96 -14.81 6.53
CA PRO A 40 -10.09 -15.55 7.09
C PRO A 40 -10.65 -14.97 8.41
N GLY A 41 -9.85 -14.17 9.09
CA GLY A 41 -10.25 -13.53 10.36
C GLY A 41 -10.74 -12.09 10.22
N ILE A 42 -11.00 -11.58 8.99
CA ILE A 42 -11.44 -10.20 8.77
C ILE A 42 -12.91 -10.15 8.35
N GLU A 43 -13.66 -9.20 8.92
CA GLU A 43 -14.97 -8.73 8.48
C GLU A 43 -14.89 -7.23 8.18
N ILE A 44 -15.34 -6.79 7.00
CA ILE A 44 -15.52 -5.36 6.70
C ILE A 44 -16.89 -4.95 7.28
N ALA A 45 -16.84 -4.27 8.42
CA ALA A 45 -18.02 -3.92 9.21
C ALA A 45 -18.69 -2.60 8.79
N GLY A 46 -18.00 -1.75 8.02
CA GLY A 46 -18.57 -0.50 7.53
C GLY A 46 -17.57 0.33 6.73
N ILE A 47 -18.10 1.33 6.06
CA ILE A 47 -17.36 2.29 5.23
C ILE A 47 -17.84 3.69 5.58
N ASN A 48 -16.93 4.67 5.52
CA ASN A 48 -17.26 6.09 5.57
C ASN A 48 -16.58 6.85 4.44
N ASP A 49 -17.32 7.76 3.80
CA ASP A 49 -16.77 8.75 2.87
C ASP A 49 -17.61 10.04 2.94
N ILE A 50 -17.05 11.16 2.47
CA ILE A 50 -17.78 12.44 2.35
C ILE A 50 -18.59 12.53 1.06
N ALA A 51 -18.27 11.71 0.07
CA ALA A 51 -18.99 11.64 -1.21
C ALA A 51 -20.41 11.11 -1.04
N ALA A 52 -21.27 11.36 -2.03
CA ALA A 52 -22.59 10.77 -2.07
C ALA A 52 -22.49 9.23 -2.17
N PRO A 53 -23.36 8.48 -1.48
CA PRO A 53 -23.36 7.01 -1.52
C PRO A 53 -23.44 6.44 -2.93
N GLU A 54 -24.22 7.07 -3.81
CA GLU A 54 -24.37 6.68 -5.21
C GLU A 54 -23.05 6.79 -5.98
N MET A 55 -22.27 7.84 -5.69
CA MET A 55 -20.93 8.03 -6.27
C MET A 55 -19.94 6.97 -5.74
N CYS A 56 -20.03 6.64 -4.46
CA CYS A 56 -19.21 5.58 -3.87
C CYS A 56 -19.49 4.22 -4.53
N ALA A 57 -20.76 3.87 -4.70
CA ALA A 57 -21.19 2.63 -5.36
C ALA A 57 -20.75 2.61 -6.83
N TYR A 58 -21.01 3.70 -7.57
CA TYR A 58 -20.61 3.82 -8.97
C TYR A 58 -19.10 3.66 -9.17
N LEU A 59 -18.28 4.36 -8.38
CA LEU A 59 -16.82 4.27 -8.47
C LEU A 59 -16.25 2.95 -7.92
N PHE A 60 -16.98 2.22 -7.10
CA PHE A 60 -16.62 0.86 -6.74
C PHE A 60 -16.92 -0.12 -7.88
N GLU A 61 -18.07 0.02 -8.53
CA GLU A 61 -18.48 -0.83 -9.65
C GLU A 61 -17.59 -0.60 -10.87
N TYR A 62 -17.38 0.67 -11.27
CA TYR A 62 -16.63 1.05 -12.45
C TYR A 62 -15.27 1.65 -12.08
N ASP A 63 -14.20 0.98 -12.44
CA ASP A 63 -12.83 1.41 -12.15
C ASP A 63 -12.01 1.44 -13.44
N SER A 64 -11.42 2.59 -13.76
CA SER A 64 -10.65 2.78 -14.98
C SER A 64 -9.34 2.00 -15.02
N VAL A 65 -8.81 1.61 -13.86
CA VAL A 65 -7.54 0.86 -13.73
C VAL A 65 -7.80 -0.64 -13.68
N PHE A 66 -8.70 -1.06 -12.79
CA PHE A 66 -8.97 -2.49 -12.52
C PHE A 66 -10.16 -3.05 -13.29
N GLY A 67 -10.87 -2.20 -14.06
CA GLY A 67 -12.07 -2.58 -14.79
C GLY A 67 -13.31 -2.67 -13.88
N PRO A 68 -14.48 -2.92 -14.48
CA PRO A 68 -15.74 -3.02 -13.77
C PRO A 68 -15.72 -4.24 -12.81
N TRP A 69 -16.46 -4.11 -11.71
CA TRP A 69 -16.73 -5.26 -10.83
C TRP A 69 -17.55 -6.31 -11.58
N ARG A 70 -17.16 -7.56 -11.50
CA ARG A 70 -17.82 -8.65 -12.27
C ARG A 70 -19.06 -9.21 -11.61
N GLY A 71 -19.45 -8.71 -10.45
CA GLY A 71 -20.63 -9.10 -9.70
C GLY A 71 -21.71 -8.02 -9.68
N LYS A 72 -22.62 -8.10 -8.72
CA LYS A 72 -23.69 -7.13 -8.52
C LYS A 72 -23.29 -6.10 -7.48
N VAL A 73 -23.53 -4.83 -7.80
CA VAL A 73 -23.35 -3.70 -6.88
C VAL A 73 -24.68 -2.96 -6.76
N ALA A 74 -25.12 -2.68 -5.55
CA ALA A 74 -26.35 -1.93 -5.30
C ALA A 74 -26.19 -1.07 -4.03
N LEU A 75 -27.08 -0.10 -3.87
CA LEU A 75 -27.30 0.62 -2.61
C LEU A 75 -28.66 0.23 -2.05
N GLU A 76 -28.69 -0.30 -0.87
CA GLU A 76 -29.92 -0.75 -0.21
C GLU A 76 -29.89 -0.35 1.27
N GLY A 77 -30.91 0.36 1.74
CA GLY A 77 -31.06 0.70 3.16
C GLY A 77 -29.87 1.46 3.79
N GLY A 78 -29.14 2.25 3.01
CA GLY A 78 -27.95 2.98 3.48
C GLY A 78 -26.66 2.14 3.51
N ALA A 79 -26.66 1.00 2.84
CA ALA A 79 -25.50 0.12 2.73
C ALA A 79 -25.09 -0.08 1.28
N LEU A 80 -23.80 -0.27 1.06
CA LEU A 80 -23.24 -0.80 -0.19
C LEU A 80 -23.40 -2.33 -0.18
N VAL A 81 -24.17 -2.84 -1.13
CA VAL A 81 -24.40 -4.28 -1.29
C VAL A 81 -23.57 -4.79 -2.46
N VAL A 82 -22.65 -5.70 -2.19
CA VAL A 82 -21.78 -6.30 -3.23
C VAL A 82 -21.94 -7.83 -3.16
N ASP A 83 -22.45 -8.40 -4.24
CA ASP A 83 -22.70 -9.84 -4.34
C ASP A 83 -23.50 -10.41 -3.16
N GLY A 84 -24.49 -9.64 -2.69
CA GLY A 84 -25.35 -9.99 -1.55
C GLY A 84 -24.74 -9.73 -0.16
N ARG A 85 -23.51 -9.20 -0.09
CA ARG A 85 -22.91 -8.75 1.19
C ARG A 85 -23.25 -7.29 1.42
N SER A 86 -23.95 -7.01 2.50
CA SER A 86 -24.35 -5.66 2.90
C SER A 86 -23.28 -5.04 3.80
N ILE A 87 -22.75 -3.88 3.43
CA ILE A 87 -21.73 -3.14 4.15
C ILE A 87 -22.28 -1.74 4.45
N PRO A 88 -22.55 -1.37 5.70
CA PRO A 88 -23.03 -0.05 6.07
C PRO A 88 -22.14 1.07 5.50
N LEU A 89 -22.76 2.08 4.88
CA LEU A 89 -22.08 3.20 4.28
C LEU A 89 -22.46 4.50 4.99
N HIS A 90 -21.53 5.08 5.70
CA HIS A 90 -21.68 6.33 6.44
C HIS A 90 -21.19 7.50 5.62
N ARG A 91 -21.72 8.71 5.93
CA ARG A 91 -21.33 9.94 5.26
C ARG A 91 -21.05 11.04 6.29
N THR A 92 -19.80 11.09 6.77
CA THR A 92 -19.36 12.14 7.67
C THR A 92 -17.94 12.61 7.37
N ALA A 93 -17.70 13.91 7.54
CA ALA A 93 -16.35 14.49 7.45
C ALA A 93 -15.52 14.28 8.74
N ASP A 94 -16.20 14.02 9.84
CA ASP A 94 -15.57 13.81 11.14
C ASP A 94 -15.96 12.43 11.70
N LEU A 95 -15.01 11.50 11.60
CA LEU A 95 -15.19 10.11 12.03
C LEU A 95 -15.48 10.00 13.53
N SER A 96 -15.01 10.94 14.35
CA SER A 96 -15.23 10.93 15.80
C SER A 96 -16.69 11.08 16.20
N ARG A 97 -17.58 11.44 15.27
CA ARG A 97 -19.02 11.55 15.48
C ARG A 97 -19.78 10.23 15.28
N LEU A 98 -19.14 9.19 14.79
CA LEU A 98 -19.72 7.88 14.68
C LEU A 98 -19.55 7.11 15.98
N ASP A 99 -20.44 6.14 16.21
CA ASP A 99 -20.23 5.11 17.23
C ASP A 99 -19.57 3.90 16.57
N LEU A 100 -18.28 3.72 16.87
CA LEU A 100 -17.47 2.59 16.40
C LEU A 100 -17.16 1.59 17.53
N ALA A 101 -17.95 1.59 18.60
CA ALA A 101 -17.83 0.58 19.65
C ALA A 101 -17.95 -0.84 19.04
N GLY A 102 -17.00 -1.71 19.36
CA GLY A 102 -16.91 -3.06 18.81
C GLY A 102 -16.25 -3.13 17.41
N ILE A 103 -15.73 -2.03 16.85
CA ILE A 103 -14.79 -2.04 15.73
C ILE A 103 -13.38 -2.24 16.27
N ASP A 104 -12.70 -3.27 15.80
CA ASP A 104 -11.33 -3.58 16.22
C ASP A 104 -10.30 -2.67 15.55
N LEU A 105 -10.51 -2.36 14.26
CA LEU A 105 -9.57 -1.59 13.46
C LEU A 105 -10.28 -0.63 12.51
N VAL A 106 -9.88 0.64 12.52
CA VAL A 106 -10.17 1.60 11.46
C VAL A 106 -9.00 1.62 10.47
N MET A 107 -9.25 1.35 9.20
CA MET A 107 -8.34 1.65 8.10
C MET A 107 -8.56 3.10 7.65
N GLU A 108 -7.64 3.98 8.02
CA GLU A 108 -7.68 5.41 7.70
C GLU A 108 -7.12 5.65 6.29
N CYS A 109 -8.00 5.73 5.31
CA CYS A 109 -7.69 5.82 3.88
C CYS A 109 -8.01 7.18 3.26
N THR A 110 -8.26 8.22 4.07
CA THR A 110 -8.60 9.56 3.58
C THR A 110 -7.38 10.33 3.06
N GLY A 111 -6.16 9.92 3.43
CA GLY A 111 -4.93 10.65 3.17
C GLY A 111 -4.79 11.94 3.98
N ARG A 112 -5.59 12.14 5.04
CA ARG A 112 -5.62 13.36 5.86
C ARG A 112 -5.08 13.19 7.28
N ALA A 113 -4.63 12.00 7.67
CA ALA A 113 -4.14 11.69 9.02
C ALA A 113 -2.70 12.19 9.26
N GLU A 114 -2.44 13.46 8.97
CA GLU A 114 -1.13 14.10 9.18
C GLU A 114 -0.95 14.57 10.63
N THR A 115 -2.04 14.97 11.30
CA THR A 115 -2.05 15.43 12.70
C THR A 115 -2.57 14.34 13.63
N ARG A 116 -2.15 14.39 14.90
CA ARG A 116 -2.60 13.46 15.92
C ARG A 116 -4.12 13.48 16.11
N GLU A 117 -4.70 14.66 16.11
CA GLU A 117 -6.16 14.86 16.22
C GLU A 117 -6.93 14.06 15.15
N VAL A 118 -6.49 14.14 13.88
CA VAL A 118 -7.16 13.42 12.79
C VAL A 118 -6.89 11.90 12.88
N ALA A 119 -5.67 11.52 13.20
CA ALA A 119 -5.28 10.12 13.33
C ALA A 119 -6.03 9.40 14.48
N GLU A 120 -6.38 10.11 15.56
CA GLU A 120 -7.09 9.56 16.72
C GLU A 120 -8.62 9.46 16.55
N ARG A 121 -9.22 10.07 15.53
CA ARG A 121 -10.69 10.12 15.38
C ARG A 121 -11.36 8.75 15.45
N GLY A 122 -10.73 7.72 14.89
CA GLY A 122 -11.23 6.34 15.00
C GLY A 122 -11.24 5.83 16.45
N LEU A 123 -10.20 6.17 17.23
CA LEU A 123 -10.13 5.81 18.65
C LEU A 123 -11.14 6.57 19.49
N VAL A 124 -11.34 7.87 19.18
CA VAL A 124 -12.36 8.70 19.85
C VAL A 124 -13.77 8.18 19.56
N ALA A 125 -14.01 7.67 18.35
CA ALA A 125 -15.25 7.03 17.97
C ALA A 125 -15.49 5.65 18.65
N GLY A 126 -14.52 5.11 19.37
CA GLY A 126 -14.63 3.85 20.09
C GLY A 126 -13.92 2.64 19.47
N ALA A 127 -13.25 2.80 18.34
CA ALA A 127 -12.49 1.71 17.74
C ALA A 127 -11.23 1.35 18.54
N GLY A 128 -10.79 0.10 18.44
CA GLY A 128 -9.62 -0.42 19.15
C GLY A 128 -8.31 0.17 18.66
N ARG A 129 -8.12 0.23 17.34
CA ARG A 129 -6.88 0.66 16.67
C ARG A 129 -7.16 1.43 15.39
N VAL A 130 -6.13 2.13 14.89
CA VAL A 130 -6.14 2.82 13.59
C VAL A 130 -4.93 2.39 12.78
N LEU A 131 -5.15 1.99 11.53
CA LEU A 131 -4.12 1.71 10.53
C LEU A 131 -4.20 2.77 9.42
N ILE A 132 -3.18 3.61 9.32
CA ILE A 132 -3.13 4.71 8.36
C ILE A 132 -2.54 4.21 7.04
N SER A 133 -3.24 4.45 5.94
CA SER A 133 -2.87 4.04 4.57
C SER A 133 -1.86 4.99 3.92
N GLY A 134 -0.93 5.51 4.67
CA GLY A 134 0.08 6.46 4.18
C GLY A 134 1.10 6.84 5.22
N PRO A 135 2.10 7.65 4.83
CA PRO A 135 3.03 8.23 5.78
C PRO A 135 2.29 9.11 6.78
N SER A 136 2.60 8.97 8.04
CA SER A 136 2.06 9.86 9.08
C SER A 136 3.09 10.07 10.20
N ALA A 137 3.31 11.34 10.54
CA ALA A 137 4.10 11.70 11.71
C ALA A 137 3.30 11.51 13.01
N ALA A 138 1.98 11.41 12.90
CA ALA A 138 1.06 11.23 14.02
C ALA A 138 0.92 9.76 14.46
N ALA A 139 1.44 8.81 13.70
CA ALA A 139 1.40 7.40 14.07
C ALA A 139 2.37 7.09 15.21
N ASP A 140 1.98 6.19 16.10
CA ASP A 140 2.83 5.68 17.19
C ASP A 140 4.03 4.91 16.63
N VAL A 141 3.82 4.20 15.52
CA VAL A 141 4.84 3.43 14.82
C VAL A 141 4.55 3.39 13.31
N THR A 142 5.63 3.34 12.52
CA THR A 142 5.55 3.06 11.07
C THR A 142 6.07 1.66 10.84
N VAL A 143 5.26 0.80 10.22
CA VAL A 143 5.59 -0.60 9.98
C VAL A 143 5.43 -0.97 8.52
N VAL A 144 6.39 -1.74 8.02
CA VAL A 144 6.39 -2.33 6.68
C VAL A 144 6.62 -3.83 6.82
N LEU A 145 5.69 -4.63 6.33
CA LEU A 145 5.82 -6.09 6.33
C LEU A 145 7.01 -6.54 5.49
N GLY A 146 7.77 -7.48 6.01
CA GLY A 146 9.04 -7.93 5.42
C GLY A 146 10.23 -7.04 5.76
N ALA A 147 10.03 -5.95 6.52
CA ALA A 147 11.10 -5.05 6.93
C ALA A 147 11.23 -4.90 8.46
N ASN A 148 10.19 -4.48 9.16
CA ASN A 148 10.27 -4.19 10.61
C ASN A 148 9.00 -4.57 11.38
N GLU A 149 8.30 -5.61 11.00
CA GLU A 149 7.08 -6.07 11.67
C GLU A 149 7.25 -6.36 13.16
N THR A 150 8.46 -6.62 13.60
CA THR A 150 8.81 -6.79 15.03
C THR A 150 8.69 -5.51 15.86
N ALA A 151 8.57 -4.35 15.20
CA ALA A 151 8.28 -3.07 15.86
C ALA A 151 6.84 -2.96 16.38
N LEU A 152 5.94 -3.86 15.97
CA LEU A 152 4.59 -3.95 16.53
C LEU A 152 4.64 -4.56 17.93
N THR A 153 4.38 -3.72 18.95
CA THR A 153 4.39 -4.11 20.36
C THR A 153 3.14 -3.64 21.10
N GLY A 154 2.02 -3.40 20.37
CA GLY A 154 0.74 -3.01 20.95
C GLY A 154 0.32 -1.56 20.69
N GLN A 155 0.98 -0.85 19.81
CA GLN A 155 0.62 0.51 19.43
C GLN A 155 -0.81 0.58 18.86
N ARG A 156 -1.49 1.69 19.14
CA ARG A 156 -2.88 1.89 18.73
C ARG A 156 -3.02 2.59 17.39
N ILE A 157 -2.06 3.41 17.00
CA ILE A 157 -2.05 4.11 15.70
C ILE A 157 -0.81 3.69 14.93
N VAL A 158 -1.02 2.94 13.86
CA VAL A 158 0.03 2.36 13.02
C VAL A 158 -0.02 2.98 11.63
N SER A 159 1.14 3.44 11.13
CA SER A 159 1.27 3.83 9.71
C SER A 159 1.82 2.67 8.89
N ASN A 160 1.15 2.36 7.78
CA ASN A 160 1.63 1.38 6.80
C ASN A 160 2.65 1.97 5.81
N ALA A 161 3.27 3.11 6.15
CA ALA A 161 4.22 3.83 5.30
C ALA A 161 3.62 4.22 3.93
N SER A 162 4.45 4.36 2.89
CA SER A 162 4.02 4.60 1.51
C SER A 162 4.11 3.34 0.66
N CYS A 163 3.44 3.32 -0.49
CA CYS A 163 3.57 2.23 -1.46
C CYS A 163 5.03 2.01 -1.91
N THR A 164 5.77 3.10 -2.16
CA THR A 164 7.19 3.05 -2.52
C THR A 164 8.04 2.50 -1.38
N THR A 165 7.75 2.87 -0.13
CA THR A 165 8.47 2.32 1.04
C THR A 165 8.16 0.85 1.23
N ASN A 166 6.93 0.41 0.97
CA ASN A 166 6.56 -1.00 0.98
C ASN A 166 7.30 -1.83 -0.08
N ALA A 167 7.64 -1.22 -1.23
CA ALA A 167 8.47 -1.86 -2.24
C ALA A 167 9.96 -1.86 -1.84
N LEU A 168 10.47 -0.72 -1.35
CA LEU A 168 11.90 -0.52 -1.10
C LEU A 168 12.39 -1.21 0.19
N ALA A 169 11.64 -1.11 1.30
CA ALA A 169 12.15 -1.53 2.60
C ALA A 169 12.40 -3.05 2.72
N PRO A 170 11.47 -3.94 2.30
CA PRO A 170 11.76 -5.38 2.32
C PRO A 170 12.89 -5.75 1.36
N LEU A 171 12.99 -5.08 0.21
CA LEU A 171 14.09 -5.28 -0.74
C LEU A 171 15.43 -4.86 -0.14
N ALA A 172 15.50 -3.66 0.45
CA ALA A 172 16.72 -3.14 1.09
C ALA A 172 17.15 -4.03 2.28
N ARG A 173 16.20 -4.49 3.10
CA ARG A 173 16.47 -5.43 4.17
C ARG A 173 17.08 -6.73 3.65
N LEU A 174 16.44 -7.37 2.66
CA LEU A 174 16.92 -8.61 2.08
C LEU A 174 18.37 -8.50 1.57
N ILE A 175 18.66 -7.39 0.86
CA ILE A 175 20.00 -7.17 0.31
C ILE A 175 21.00 -6.87 1.43
N HIS A 176 20.62 -6.05 2.42
CA HIS A 176 21.50 -5.69 3.53
C HIS A 176 21.84 -6.89 4.40
N ASP A 177 20.85 -7.71 4.75
CA ASP A 177 21.05 -8.89 5.59
C ASP A 177 21.96 -9.93 4.94
N ARG A 178 22.02 -9.98 3.60
CA ARG A 178 22.84 -10.93 2.85
C ARG A 178 24.23 -10.42 2.49
N TRP A 179 24.33 -9.15 2.10
CA TRP A 179 25.54 -8.62 1.48
C TRP A 179 26.02 -7.29 2.04
N GLY A 180 25.33 -6.72 3.01
CA GLY A 180 25.68 -5.44 3.64
C GLY A 180 25.60 -4.26 2.68
N ILE A 181 24.54 -3.42 2.75
CA ILE A 181 24.46 -2.20 1.94
C ILE A 181 25.43 -1.16 2.52
N VAL A 182 26.37 -0.69 1.71
CA VAL A 182 27.28 0.41 2.05
C VAL A 182 26.61 1.74 1.75
N THR A 183 26.12 1.91 0.51
CA THR A 183 25.41 3.11 0.04
C THR A 183 24.55 2.77 -1.16
N GLY A 184 23.54 3.59 -1.46
CA GLY A 184 22.70 3.38 -2.61
C GLY A 184 21.89 4.60 -3.03
N SER A 185 21.42 4.56 -4.27
CA SER A 185 20.50 5.55 -4.86
C SER A 185 19.32 4.82 -5.49
N MET A 186 18.11 5.16 -5.05
CA MET A 186 16.88 4.60 -5.59
C MET A 186 16.09 5.67 -6.35
N THR A 187 15.71 5.35 -7.57
CA THR A 187 14.73 6.13 -8.33
C THR A 187 13.43 5.35 -8.45
N THR A 188 12.33 5.92 -7.99
CA THR A 188 11.02 5.39 -8.37
C THR A 188 10.49 6.10 -9.60
N VAL A 189 10.26 5.34 -10.68
CA VAL A 189 9.46 5.80 -11.82
C VAL A 189 8.02 5.47 -11.49
N HIS A 190 7.24 6.51 -11.18
CA HIS A 190 5.95 6.34 -10.52
C HIS A 190 4.80 6.79 -11.41
N CYS A 191 3.74 6.00 -11.48
CA CYS A 191 2.51 6.41 -12.13
C CYS A 191 1.98 7.72 -11.53
N TYR A 192 1.17 8.48 -12.29
CA TYR A 192 0.48 9.62 -11.72
C TYR A 192 -0.56 9.20 -10.66
N THR A 193 -0.89 10.10 -9.77
CA THR A 193 -1.88 9.87 -8.71
C THR A 193 -2.87 11.03 -8.64
N GLY A 194 -3.94 10.88 -7.88
CA GLY A 194 -4.95 11.92 -7.67
C GLY A 194 -4.44 13.24 -7.07
N SER A 195 -3.16 13.31 -6.67
CA SER A 195 -2.52 14.55 -6.23
C SER A 195 -1.99 15.42 -7.40
N GLN A 196 -2.03 14.93 -8.63
CA GLN A 196 -1.62 15.65 -9.82
C GLN A 196 -2.84 16.05 -10.66
N PRO A 197 -2.88 17.27 -11.22
CA PRO A 197 -3.99 17.71 -12.04
C PRO A 197 -3.97 17.01 -13.43
N THR A 198 -5.14 16.86 -14.02
CA THR A 198 -5.28 16.32 -15.38
C THR A 198 -4.77 17.31 -16.43
N VAL A 199 -5.04 18.61 -16.22
CA VAL A 199 -4.52 19.74 -17.00
C VAL A 199 -3.73 20.67 -16.08
N ASP A 200 -2.86 21.53 -16.63
CA ASP A 200 -2.07 22.46 -15.83
C ASP A 200 -2.94 23.25 -14.86
N ALA A 201 -2.66 23.16 -13.56
CA ALA A 201 -3.38 23.85 -12.51
C ALA A 201 -2.47 24.16 -11.31
N PRO A 202 -2.71 25.25 -10.57
CA PRO A 202 -1.91 25.58 -9.39
C PRO A 202 -1.87 24.44 -8.37
N ALA A 203 -0.67 24.04 -7.93
CA ALA A 203 -0.43 23.05 -6.90
C ALA A 203 0.69 23.54 -5.96
N ALA A 204 1.05 22.73 -4.95
CA ALA A 204 2.03 23.09 -3.94
C ALA A 204 3.46 23.30 -4.48
N ASP A 205 3.81 22.64 -5.59
CA ASP A 205 5.09 22.85 -6.28
C ASP A 205 4.88 22.99 -7.80
N TYR A 206 5.81 23.69 -8.45
CA TYR A 206 5.71 23.98 -9.88
C TYR A 206 5.67 22.72 -10.76
N PRO A 207 6.57 21.73 -10.59
CA PRO A 207 6.53 20.52 -11.43
C PRO A 207 5.21 19.73 -11.30
N ARG A 208 4.66 19.61 -10.10
CA ARG A 208 3.38 18.89 -9.87
C ARG A 208 2.15 19.66 -10.31
N SER A 209 2.29 20.93 -10.69
CA SER A 209 1.21 21.75 -11.28
C SER A 209 0.95 21.42 -12.74
N ARG A 210 1.79 20.58 -13.37
CA ARG A 210 1.69 20.24 -14.78
C ARG A 210 0.84 19.01 -15.02
N ALA A 211 0.25 18.95 -16.22
CA ALA A 211 -0.65 17.90 -16.65
C ALA A 211 -0.05 16.49 -16.51
N ALA A 212 -0.64 15.68 -15.65
CA ALA A 212 -0.13 14.38 -15.24
C ALA A 212 -0.03 13.37 -16.39
N ALA A 213 -0.98 13.41 -17.33
CA ALA A 213 -1.07 12.47 -18.45
C ALA A 213 -0.17 12.84 -19.64
N LEU A 214 0.53 14.00 -19.56
CA LEU A 214 1.36 14.51 -20.67
C LEU A 214 2.82 14.71 -20.29
N SER A 215 3.15 14.74 -18.99
CA SER A 215 4.46 15.20 -18.53
C SER A 215 5.16 14.15 -17.69
N MET A 216 6.46 14.00 -17.90
CA MET A 216 7.36 13.37 -16.93
C MET A 216 7.76 14.43 -15.91
N VAL A 217 7.51 14.17 -14.63
CA VAL A 217 7.67 15.15 -13.56
C VAL A 217 8.68 14.66 -12.53
N PRO A 218 9.91 15.19 -12.52
CA PRO A 218 10.87 14.98 -11.44
C PRO A 218 10.28 15.55 -10.13
N THR A 219 10.32 14.76 -9.06
CA THR A 219 9.72 15.15 -7.79
C THR A 219 10.38 14.43 -6.62
N THR A 220 10.00 14.81 -5.40
CA THR A 220 10.48 14.20 -4.18
C THR A 220 9.67 12.94 -3.82
N THR A 221 10.28 12.09 -3.02
CA THR A 221 9.61 10.96 -2.37
C THR A 221 9.95 10.93 -0.88
N SER A 222 9.01 10.49 -0.06
CA SER A 222 9.25 10.25 1.36
C SER A 222 10.00 8.93 1.63
N ALA A 223 10.31 8.15 0.59
CA ALA A 223 10.79 6.79 0.75
C ALA A 223 12.11 6.68 1.53
N ALA A 224 13.11 7.55 1.27
CA ALA A 224 14.36 7.53 2.04
C ALA A 224 14.14 7.82 3.53
N ARG A 225 13.42 8.90 3.84
CA ARG A 225 13.12 9.28 5.24
C ARG A 225 12.30 8.21 5.98
N LEU A 226 11.38 7.54 5.29
CA LEU A 226 10.62 6.44 5.87
C LEU A 226 11.46 5.18 6.00
N LEU A 227 12.37 4.93 5.06
CA LEU A 227 13.33 3.84 5.14
C LEU A 227 14.22 3.97 6.39
N ASP A 228 14.75 5.17 6.64
CA ASP A 228 15.55 5.46 7.84
C ASP A 228 14.78 5.17 9.14
N ARG A 229 13.47 5.41 9.15
CA ARG A 229 12.61 5.10 10.29
C ARG A 229 12.32 3.60 10.43
N VAL A 230 12.11 2.91 9.31
CA VAL A 230 11.75 1.49 9.25
C VAL A 230 12.97 0.58 9.44
N LEU A 231 14.13 0.98 8.87
CA LEU A 231 15.41 0.28 8.94
C LEU A 231 16.51 1.22 9.44
N PRO A 232 16.56 1.56 10.75
CA PRO A 232 17.50 2.53 11.29
C PRO A 232 18.97 2.19 11.00
N GLN A 233 19.31 0.92 10.84
CA GLN A 233 20.67 0.46 10.48
C GLN A 233 21.09 0.94 9.07
N LEU A 234 20.17 1.35 8.22
CA LEU A 234 20.42 1.91 6.89
C LEU A 234 20.29 3.44 6.84
N ALA A 235 20.04 4.09 7.97
CA ALA A 235 19.83 5.54 8.01
C ALA A 235 20.98 6.31 7.36
N GLY A 236 20.63 7.21 6.43
CA GLY A 236 21.57 8.02 5.69
C GLY A 236 22.40 7.30 4.60
N ARG A 237 22.25 5.98 4.44
CA ARG A 237 22.98 5.23 3.41
C ARG A 237 22.31 5.25 2.05
N ILE A 238 21.01 5.55 1.98
CA ILE A 238 20.22 5.47 0.75
C ILE A 238 19.56 6.80 0.47
N VAL A 239 19.81 7.36 -0.70
CA VAL A 239 19.06 8.50 -1.23
C VAL A 239 17.94 8.01 -2.13
N ALA A 240 16.82 8.75 -2.19
CA ALA A 240 15.69 8.39 -3.01
C ALA A 240 15.10 9.61 -3.73
N GLN A 241 14.80 9.44 -5.01
CA GLN A 241 14.11 10.40 -5.85
C GLN A 241 12.95 9.74 -6.59
N ALA A 242 12.06 10.56 -7.14
CA ALA A 242 10.92 10.11 -7.90
C ALA A 242 10.80 10.84 -9.24
N VAL A 243 10.36 10.13 -10.26
CA VAL A 243 9.89 10.69 -11.53
C VAL A 243 8.47 10.20 -11.76
N ARG A 244 7.51 11.12 -11.81
CA ARG A 244 6.15 10.81 -12.23
C ARG A 244 6.08 10.70 -13.74
N VAL A 245 5.36 9.70 -14.23
CA VAL A 245 5.21 9.41 -15.66
C VAL A 245 3.75 9.32 -16.07
N PRO A 246 3.41 9.54 -17.35
CA PRO A 246 2.05 9.46 -17.88
C PRO A 246 1.53 8.01 -17.95
N VAL A 247 1.49 7.32 -16.84
CA VAL A 247 1.02 5.93 -16.68
C VAL A 247 0.02 5.89 -15.54
N ALA A 248 -1.09 5.19 -15.75
CA ALA A 248 -2.21 5.20 -14.80
C ALA A 248 -2.02 4.29 -13.59
N SER A 249 -1.20 3.25 -13.71
CA SER A 249 -0.99 2.25 -12.67
C SER A 249 0.34 1.53 -12.87
N VAL A 250 0.83 0.94 -11.81
CA VAL A 250 2.11 0.25 -11.67
C VAL A 250 3.31 1.19 -11.79
N SER A 251 4.13 1.16 -10.80
CA SER A 251 5.35 1.93 -10.65
C SER A 251 6.55 0.98 -10.56
N CYS A 252 7.76 1.50 -10.59
CA CYS A 252 8.95 0.69 -10.35
C CYS A 252 9.92 1.36 -9.40
N VAL A 253 10.78 0.56 -8.80
CA VAL A 253 12.00 0.97 -8.12
C VAL A 253 13.19 0.55 -8.98
N ASP A 254 14.06 1.49 -9.31
CA ASP A 254 15.35 1.28 -9.92
C ASP A 254 16.41 1.62 -8.87
N PHE A 255 17.04 0.58 -8.30
CA PHE A 255 17.87 0.71 -7.12
C PHE A 255 19.31 0.33 -7.44
N HIS A 256 20.21 1.32 -7.39
CA HIS A 256 21.64 1.19 -7.57
C HIS A 256 22.33 1.27 -6.21
N LEU A 257 23.24 0.33 -5.93
CA LEU A 257 23.86 0.23 -4.62
C LEU A 257 25.25 -0.39 -4.67
N LEU A 258 26.04 -0.10 -3.64
CA LEU A 258 27.27 -0.80 -3.31
C LEU A 258 27.04 -1.66 -2.06
N THR A 259 27.57 -2.86 -2.09
CA THR A 259 27.49 -3.83 -0.99
C THR A 259 28.88 -4.17 -0.47
N GLU A 260 28.98 -4.58 0.81
CA GLU A 260 30.23 -5.03 1.42
C GLU A 260 30.74 -6.32 0.75
N ALA A 261 29.87 -7.32 0.64
CA ALA A 261 30.10 -8.45 -0.24
C ALA A 261 29.66 -8.07 -1.67
N ARG A 262 30.36 -8.59 -2.68
CA ARG A 262 30.09 -8.32 -4.08
C ARG A 262 29.37 -9.51 -4.72
N PRO A 263 28.03 -9.63 -4.58
CA PRO A 263 27.33 -10.76 -5.15
C PRO A 263 27.34 -10.73 -6.67
N THR A 264 27.30 -11.91 -7.25
CA THR A 264 27.03 -12.08 -8.68
C THR A 264 25.53 -11.83 -8.95
N VAL A 265 25.19 -11.58 -10.22
CA VAL A 265 23.80 -11.43 -10.68
C VAL A 265 22.99 -12.70 -10.35
N ASP A 266 23.60 -13.87 -10.52
CA ASP A 266 22.93 -15.15 -10.24
C ASP A 266 22.61 -15.34 -8.76
N GLU A 267 23.53 -14.98 -7.87
CA GLU A 267 23.28 -15.03 -6.40
C GLU A 267 22.16 -14.09 -5.99
N VAL A 268 22.11 -12.87 -6.53
CA VAL A 268 21.06 -11.91 -6.27
C VAL A 268 19.71 -12.42 -6.76
N ASN A 269 19.64 -12.91 -8.00
CA ASN A 269 18.41 -13.44 -8.57
C ASN A 269 17.95 -14.73 -7.85
N ALA A 270 18.87 -15.58 -7.43
CA ALA A 270 18.55 -16.75 -6.61
C ALA A 270 17.93 -16.34 -5.25
N ALA A 271 18.43 -15.27 -4.64
CA ALA A 271 17.86 -14.75 -3.41
C ALA A 271 16.43 -14.23 -3.61
N PHE A 272 16.15 -13.53 -4.71
CA PHE A 272 14.80 -13.07 -5.03
C PHE A 272 13.82 -14.24 -5.25
N ARG A 273 14.26 -15.29 -5.94
CA ARG A 273 13.43 -16.49 -6.16
C ARG A 273 13.13 -17.26 -4.88
N ALA A 274 14.01 -17.17 -3.89
CA ALA A 274 13.91 -17.95 -2.66
C ALA A 274 13.10 -17.26 -1.55
N VAL A 275 12.96 -15.90 -1.57
CA VAL A 275 12.48 -15.16 -0.41
C VAL A 275 10.97 -15.30 -0.19
N GLY A 276 10.16 -15.24 -1.23
CA GLY A 276 8.69 -15.30 -1.13
C GLY A 276 8.06 -14.16 -0.32
N GLY A 277 6.85 -14.39 0.19
CA GLY A 277 6.13 -13.43 1.03
C GLY A 277 5.71 -12.17 0.27
N VAL A 278 6.18 -11.00 0.72
CA VAL A 278 5.84 -9.70 0.10
C VAL A 278 6.70 -9.37 -1.13
N ILE A 279 7.76 -10.12 -1.38
CA ILE A 279 8.64 -9.96 -2.54
C ILE A 279 8.32 -11.07 -3.53
N GLY A 280 7.85 -10.70 -4.72
CA GLY A 280 7.72 -11.59 -5.87
C GLY A 280 8.88 -11.42 -6.84
N TRP A 281 8.87 -12.20 -7.91
CA TRP A 281 9.88 -12.14 -8.96
C TRP A 281 9.32 -12.59 -10.31
N THR A 282 10.04 -12.23 -11.38
CA THR A 282 9.77 -12.69 -12.74
C THR A 282 11.06 -12.81 -13.53
N ASP A 283 11.16 -13.85 -14.36
CA ASP A 283 12.21 -14.01 -15.37
C ASP A 283 11.74 -13.58 -16.77
N ARG A 284 10.49 -13.12 -16.89
CA ARG A 284 9.91 -12.67 -18.16
C ARG A 284 10.19 -11.18 -18.38
N PRO A 285 10.35 -10.74 -19.63
CA PRO A 285 10.53 -9.33 -20.00
C PRO A 285 9.17 -8.60 -19.98
N LEU A 286 8.60 -8.43 -18.78
CA LEU A 286 7.30 -7.82 -18.57
C LEU A 286 7.40 -6.29 -18.48
N VAL A 287 6.31 -5.62 -18.81
CA VAL A 287 6.12 -4.17 -18.66
C VAL A 287 5.05 -3.86 -17.61
N SER A 288 4.92 -2.60 -17.23
CA SER A 288 4.04 -2.18 -16.12
C SER A 288 2.60 -2.71 -16.21
N THR A 289 2.01 -2.74 -17.39
CA THR A 289 0.62 -3.18 -17.59
C THR A 289 0.40 -4.67 -17.31
N ASP A 290 1.44 -5.49 -17.45
CA ASP A 290 1.39 -6.93 -17.19
C ASP A 290 1.37 -7.24 -15.67
N LEU A 291 1.79 -6.28 -14.86
CA LEU A 291 1.95 -6.42 -13.41
C LEU A 291 0.78 -5.82 -12.62
N ARG A 292 -0.25 -5.34 -13.32
CA ARG A 292 -1.45 -4.77 -12.69
C ARG A 292 -2.17 -5.84 -11.87
N SER A 293 -2.67 -5.44 -10.71
CA SER A 293 -3.35 -6.31 -9.75
C SER A 293 -2.48 -7.42 -9.15
N ARG A 294 -1.16 -7.32 -9.24
CA ARG A 294 -0.26 -8.20 -8.52
C ARG A 294 -0.24 -7.80 -7.04
N PRO A 295 -0.38 -8.77 -6.12
CA PRO A 295 -0.55 -8.48 -4.69
C PRO A 295 0.75 -8.26 -3.93
N GLU A 296 1.90 -8.52 -4.52
CA GLU A 296 3.20 -8.35 -3.86
C GLU A 296 3.52 -6.87 -3.64
N SER A 297 4.34 -6.58 -2.63
CA SER A 297 4.87 -5.23 -2.37
C SER A 297 5.87 -4.79 -3.44
N VAL A 298 6.62 -5.75 -3.98
CA VAL A 298 7.56 -5.56 -5.10
C VAL A 298 7.74 -6.88 -5.84
N ILE A 299 7.86 -6.81 -7.16
CA ILE A 299 8.11 -7.95 -8.05
C ILE A 299 9.43 -7.70 -8.76
N MET A 300 10.46 -8.43 -8.37
CA MET A 300 11.80 -8.26 -8.92
C MET A 300 11.86 -8.75 -10.37
N ALA A 301 12.28 -7.89 -11.27
CA ALA A 301 12.55 -8.24 -12.66
C ALA A 301 13.98 -8.79 -12.75
N CYS A 302 14.15 -10.10 -12.62
CA CYS A 302 15.46 -10.76 -12.61
C CYS A 302 16.32 -10.47 -13.84
N PRO A 303 15.76 -10.35 -15.09
CA PRO A 303 16.55 -9.96 -16.27
C PRO A 303 17.16 -8.56 -16.19
N GLU A 304 16.64 -7.68 -15.33
CA GLU A 304 17.10 -6.31 -15.14
C GLU A 304 18.17 -6.18 -14.04
N THR A 305 18.50 -7.25 -13.34
CA THR A 305 19.62 -7.26 -12.38
C THR A 305 20.94 -7.13 -13.12
N LYS A 306 21.77 -6.17 -12.75
CA LYS A 306 23.07 -5.88 -13.37
C LYS A 306 24.13 -5.69 -12.29
N ALA A 307 25.33 -6.12 -12.58
CA ALA A 307 26.50 -5.83 -11.74
C ALA A 307 27.64 -5.31 -12.62
N THR A 308 28.32 -4.26 -12.18
CA THR A 308 29.50 -3.74 -12.86
C THR A 308 30.76 -4.39 -12.29
N PRO A 309 31.88 -4.45 -13.07
CA PRO A 309 33.17 -4.91 -12.54
C PRO A 309 33.63 -4.11 -11.31
N GLY A 310 33.24 -2.83 -11.19
CA GLY A 310 33.52 -1.98 -10.04
C GLY A 310 32.68 -2.30 -8.79
N GLY A 311 31.75 -3.26 -8.87
CA GLY A 311 30.93 -3.72 -7.75
C GLY A 311 29.62 -2.96 -7.56
N MET A 312 29.22 -2.07 -8.49
CA MET A 312 27.88 -1.46 -8.45
C MET A 312 26.85 -2.51 -8.86
N LEU A 313 25.89 -2.75 -7.98
CA LEU A 313 24.74 -3.59 -8.22
C LEU A 313 23.53 -2.71 -8.58
N ARG A 314 22.80 -3.08 -9.64
CA ARG A 314 21.47 -2.55 -9.96
C ARG A 314 20.45 -3.66 -9.81
N VAL A 315 19.37 -3.40 -9.08
CA VAL A 315 18.19 -4.24 -9.00
C VAL A 315 16.97 -3.42 -9.40
N PHE A 316 16.05 -4.08 -10.09
CA PHE A 316 14.85 -3.42 -10.60
C PHE A 316 13.61 -4.21 -10.19
N GLY A 317 12.62 -3.51 -9.65
CA GLY A 317 11.37 -4.13 -9.20
C GLY A 317 10.15 -3.31 -9.57
N TRP A 318 9.10 -4.00 -9.97
CA TRP A 318 7.77 -3.44 -10.22
C TRP A 318 6.92 -3.48 -8.96
N TYR A 319 5.98 -2.54 -8.80
CA TYR A 319 4.98 -2.61 -7.75
C TYR A 319 3.68 -1.95 -8.18
N ASP A 320 2.57 -2.63 -7.91
CA ASP A 320 1.26 -2.01 -8.05
C ASP A 320 1.01 -1.14 -6.81
N ASN A 321 1.17 0.18 -7.00
CA ASN A 321 1.11 1.16 -5.92
C ASN A 321 -0.27 1.28 -5.26
N GLU A 322 -1.33 0.75 -5.88
CA GLU A 322 -2.68 0.70 -5.30
C GLU A 322 -3.02 -0.72 -4.84
N TRP A 323 -2.91 -1.72 -5.72
CA TRP A 323 -3.31 -3.08 -5.40
C TRP A 323 -2.38 -3.78 -4.42
N GLY A 324 -1.08 -3.76 -4.68
CA GLY A 324 -0.08 -4.33 -3.77
C GLY A 324 -0.15 -3.67 -2.39
N PHE A 325 -0.28 -2.34 -2.36
CA PHE A 325 -0.43 -1.59 -1.11
C PHE A 325 -1.73 -1.93 -0.36
N SER A 326 -2.85 -2.09 -1.06
CA SER A 326 -4.14 -2.47 -0.45
C SER A 326 -4.09 -3.87 0.13
N ASN A 327 -3.40 -4.81 -0.51
CA ASN A 327 -3.12 -6.13 0.05
C ASN A 327 -2.29 -6.02 1.34
N ARG A 328 -1.28 -5.13 1.38
CA ARG A 328 -0.49 -4.89 2.62
C ARG A 328 -1.33 -4.29 3.74
N MET A 329 -2.34 -3.46 3.44
CA MET A 329 -3.29 -2.97 4.45
C MET A 329 -4.06 -4.13 5.10
N LEU A 330 -4.54 -5.08 4.32
CA LEU A 330 -5.25 -6.25 4.81
C LEU A 330 -4.31 -7.22 5.56
N ASP A 331 -3.12 -7.47 5.04
CA ASP A 331 -2.13 -8.30 5.72
C ASP A 331 -1.66 -7.68 7.05
N MET A 332 -1.54 -6.34 7.11
CA MET A 332 -1.24 -5.62 8.36
C MET A 332 -2.40 -5.71 9.35
N ALA A 333 -3.65 -5.64 8.89
CA ALA A 333 -4.81 -5.87 9.74
C ALA A 333 -4.72 -7.23 10.44
N MET A 334 -4.41 -8.30 9.71
CA MET A 334 -4.20 -9.64 10.28
C MET A 334 -3.10 -9.70 11.36
N ARG A 335 -2.11 -8.80 11.30
CA ARG A 335 -1.05 -8.71 12.30
C ARG A 335 -1.45 -7.89 13.54
N LEU A 336 -2.48 -7.07 13.39
CA LEU A 336 -3.01 -6.21 14.46
C LEU A 336 -4.14 -6.88 15.25
N GLY A 337 -4.64 -8.02 14.78
CA GLY A 337 -5.71 -8.84 15.38
C GLY A 337 -5.28 -9.72 16.53
#